data_c77f9e29493f2f50fccaaefbd00237c6
#
_entry.id   c77f9e29493f2f50fccaaefbd00237c6
#
_cell.length_a   1.000
_cell.length_b   1.000
_cell.length_c   1.000
_cell.angle_alpha   90.00
_cell.angle_beta   90.00
_cell.angle_gamma   90.00
#
_symmetry.space_group_name_H-M   'P 1'
#
loop_
_entity.id
_entity.type
_entity.pdbx_description
1 polymer ?
#
loop_
_entity_poly.entity_id
_entity_poly.type
_entity_poly.pdbx_seq_one_letter_code
_entity_poly.pdbx_strand_id
1 'polypeptide(L)' 'MLLICPECKNEVNLSNFTDLSEGHIVECDICGITLQVKKIEDGKVQAEVVDEGK' A
#
# COMPACT_ATOMS: atom_id res chain seq x y z
N MET A 1 -0.43 6.37 9.75
CA MET A 1 -0.28 5.04 9.17
C MET A 1 0.95 4.96 8.29
N LEU A 2 1.56 3.82 8.26
CA LEU A 2 2.80 3.63 7.53
C LEU A 2 2.69 2.41 6.62
N LEU A 3 3.02 2.60 5.36
CA LEU A 3 3.04 1.51 4.39
C LEU A 3 4.37 1.54 3.66
N ILE A 4 5.09 0.43 3.68
CA ILE A 4 6.35 0.29 2.97
C ILE A 4 6.13 -0.60 1.76
N CYS A 5 6.45 -0.08 0.59
CA CYS A 5 6.32 -0.85 -0.64
C CYS A 5 7.29 -2.05 -0.60
N PRO A 6 6.80 -3.27 -0.80
CA PRO A 6 7.69 -4.44 -0.75
C PRO A 6 8.62 -4.54 -1.95
N GLU A 7 8.36 -3.80 -3.01
CA GLU A 7 9.20 -3.87 -4.20
C GLU A 7 10.37 -2.89 -4.12
N CYS A 8 10.06 -1.63 -3.90
CA CYS A 8 11.12 -0.61 -3.88
C CYS A 8 11.58 -0.28 -2.46
N LYS A 9 10.90 -0.81 -1.45
CA LYS A 9 11.28 -0.63 -0.05
C LYS A 9 11.21 0.81 0.40
N ASN A 10 10.43 1.62 -0.27
CA ASN A 10 10.25 3.01 0.10
C ASN A 10 8.87 3.21 0.72
N GLU A 11 8.76 4.27 1.50
CA GLU A 11 7.51 4.57 2.16
C GLU A 11 6.50 5.09 1.15
N VAL A 12 5.32 4.50 1.15
CA VAL A 12 4.24 4.93 0.27
C VAL A 12 3.49 6.07 0.95
N ASN A 13 3.25 7.14 0.20
CA ASN A 13 2.55 8.29 0.73
C ASN A 13 1.06 7.98 0.84
N LEU A 14 0.56 7.96 2.06
CA LEU A 14 -0.84 7.65 2.31
C LEU A 14 -1.68 8.86 2.59
N SER A 15 -1.16 10.04 2.33
CA SER A 15 -1.90 11.26 2.67
C SER A 15 -3.18 11.41 1.86
N ASN A 16 -3.27 10.76 0.72
CA ASN A 16 -4.49 10.79 -0.09
C ASN A 16 -5.50 9.72 0.31
N PHE A 17 -5.17 8.91 1.29
CA PHE A 17 -6.02 7.80 1.70
C PHE A 17 -6.45 8.04 3.13
N THR A 18 -7.60 8.66 3.31
CA THR A 18 -8.06 8.99 4.65
C THR A 18 -8.82 7.86 5.31
N ASP A 19 -9.25 6.90 4.52
CA ASP A 19 -10.10 5.84 5.05
C ASP A 19 -9.62 4.47 4.58
N LEU A 20 -8.35 4.23 4.80
CA LEU A 20 -7.70 3.01 4.35
C LEU A 20 -8.16 1.83 5.20
N SER A 21 -8.45 0.73 4.54
CA SER A 21 -8.88 -0.47 5.25
C SER A 21 -8.41 -1.71 4.51
N GLU A 22 -8.61 -2.85 5.12
CA GLU A 22 -8.21 -4.11 4.51
C GLU A 22 -8.93 -4.32 3.19
N GLY A 23 -8.20 -4.79 2.21
CA GLY A 23 -8.73 -5.00 0.88
C GLY A 23 -8.62 -3.78 -0.03
N HIS A 24 -8.18 -2.66 0.52
CA HIS A 24 -8.04 -1.44 -0.25
C HIS A 24 -6.87 -1.55 -1.23
N ILE A 25 -7.00 -0.92 -2.38
CA ILE A 25 -5.95 -0.93 -3.39
C ILE A 25 -5.18 0.39 -3.33
N VAL A 26 -3.87 0.28 -3.25
CA VAL A 26 -2.99 1.43 -3.15
C VAL A 26 -1.90 1.29 -4.21
N GLU A 27 -1.54 2.41 -4.83
CA GLU A 27 -0.46 2.41 -5.81
C GLU A 27 0.77 3.07 -5.22
N CYS A 28 1.92 2.48 -5.46
CA CYS A 28 3.18 3.07 -5.05
C CYS A 28 3.55 4.18 -6.02
N ASP A 29 3.83 5.37 -5.48
CA ASP A 29 4.20 6.50 -6.33
C ASP A 29 5.61 6.38 -6.89
N ILE A 30 6.42 5.53 -6.31
CA ILE A 30 7.82 5.46 -6.68
C ILE A 30 8.06 4.44 -7.77
N CYS A 31 7.59 3.22 -7.57
CA CYS A 31 7.78 2.19 -8.59
C CYS A 31 6.51 1.92 -9.40
N GLY A 32 5.39 2.51 -9.01
CA GLY A 32 4.16 2.39 -9.78
C GLY A 32 3.45 1.06 -9.68
N ILE A 33 3.83 0.26 -8.70
CA ILE A 33 3.22 -1.04 -8.57
C ILE A 33 1.91 -0.94 -7.78
N THR A 34 1.02 -1.87 -8.02
CA THR A 34 -0.27 -1.91 -7.34
C THR A 34 -0.17 -2.81 -6.12
N LEU A 35 -0.66 -2.32 -5.01
CA LEU A 35 -0.62 -3.03 -3.74
C LEU A 35 -2.02 -3.19 -3.20
N GLN A 36 -2.26 -4.29 -2.49
CA GLN A 36 -3.53 -4.51 -1.83
C GLN A 36 -3.27 -4.59 -0.33
N VAL A 37 -4.02 -3.81 0.43
CA VAL A 37 -3.88 -3.80 1.88
C VAL A 37 -4.40 -5.13 2.42
N LYS A 38 -3.56 -5.82 3.17
CA LYS A 38 -3.94 -7.10 3.76
C LYS A 38 -4.31 -6.94 5.22
N LYS A 39 -3.63 -6.05 5.92
CA LYS A 39 -3.87 -5.90 7.34
C LYS A 39 -3.38 -4.53 7.80
N ILE A 40 -4.11 -3.95 8.73
CA ILE A 40 -3.71 -2.69 9.35
C ILE A 40 -3.60 -2.96 10.85
N GLU A 41 -2.44 -2.64 11.41
CA GLU A 41 -2.18 -2.97 12.80
C GLU A 41 -1.30 -1.89 13.42
N ASP A 42 -1.80 -1.25 14.47
CA ASP A 42 -1.03 -0.26 15.24
C ASP A 42 -0.40 0.80 14.34
N GLY A 43 -1.16 1.28 13.38
CA GLY A 43 -0.67 2.30 12.48
C GLY A 43 0.24 1.79 11.38
N LYS A 44 0.45 0.48 11.32
CA LYS A 44 1.25 -0.12 10.26
C LYS A 44 0.33 -0.83 9.28
N VAL A 45 0.57 -0.59 8.00
CA VAL A 45 -0.23 -1.17 6.94
C VAL A 45 0.59 -2.25 6.26
N GLN A 46 0.05 -3.45 6.22
CA GLN A 46 0.67 -4.56 5.51
C GLN A 46 -0.02 -4.74 4.19
N ALA A 47 0.74 -4.68 3.12
CA ALA A 47 0.17 -4.79 1.79
C ALA A 47 0.98 -5.77 0.97
N GLU A 48 0.33 -6.29 -0.04
CA GLU A 48 0.93 -7.30 -0.89
C GLU A 48 0.85 -6.83 -2.33
N VAL A 49 1.86 -7.17 -3.12
CA VAL A 49 1.87 -6.81 -4.52
C VAL A 49 0.78 -7.60 -5.24
N VAL A 50 -0.12 -6.87 -5.90
CA VAL A 50 -1.15 -7.48 -6.73
C VAL A 50 -1.06 -6.83 -8.09
N ASP A 51 -0.56 -7.54 -9.04
CA ASP A 51 -0.35 -7.00 -10.37
C ASP A 51 -1.57 -7.33 -11.23
N GLU A 52 -2.56 -6.53 -11.10
CA GLU A 52 -3.81 -6.78 -11.81
C GLU A 52 -3.85 -6.12 -13.16
N GLY A 53 -2.89 -5.44 -13.45
CA GLY A 53 -2.87 -4.75 -14.67
C GLY A 53 -2.97 -5.60 -15.86
N LYS A 54 -2.96 -5.85 -15.91
CA LYS A 54 -2.83 -6.02 -16.93
C LYS A 54 -2.85 -6.49 -17.51
#